data_983acd1f578f4cf6f68b26dfa1a11123
#
_entry.id   983acd1f578f4cf6f68b26dfa1a11123
#
_cell.length_a   1.000
_cell.length_b   1.000
_cell.length_c   1.000
_cell.angle_alpha   90.00
_cell.angle_beta   90.00
_cell.angle_gamma   90.00
#
_symmetry.space_group_name_H-M   'P 1'
#
loop_
_entity.id
_entity.type
_entity.pdbx_description
1 polymer ?
#
loop_
_entity_poly.entity_id
_entity_poly.type
_entity_poly.pdbx_seq_one_letter_code
_entity_poly.pdbx_strand_id
1 'polypeptide(L)'
;MSYIEELSRELSRRGIGGTTRRRILDEVDDHLRSEPDAQERFGAPAAIANEFAAELGSHASRRAAFVAFAALGVAGAVYAAAFVSQAFANPPSETLAPALGAVALASLVVAPQVAFVAGALALVRALRRRGRAMPTAELTVLRRRTLVALAAGVATMVALALYAYEFAPSLAGWWTTATYASATAAGLLLVTASVPAARAARFRPELAGSAGDVFDDLGVTSGDPWRLACAVALAVGAAVWLTGIVQGDALDGLVRGILEAAACLAGFGALGRYLGLRR
;
A
#
# COMPACT_ATOMS: atom_id res chain seq x y z
N MET A 1 -33.64 5.17 -28.84
CA MET A 1 -32.85 5.70 -27.70
C MET A 1 -31.69 6.44 -28.29
N SER A 2 -31.39 7.66 -27.84
CA SER A 2 -30.30 8.42 -28.44
C SER A 2 -28.94 7.85 -27.98
N TYR A 3 -27.91 8.04 -28.81
CA TYR A 3 -26.55 7.61 -28.48
C TYR A 3 -26.07 8.18 -27.12
N ILE A 4 -26.38 9.45 -26.85
CA ILE A 4 -26.03 10.15 -25.60
C ILE A 4 -26.75 9.54 -24.39
N GLU A 5 -28.03 9.13 -24.52
CA GLU A 5 -28.76 8.47 -23.44
C GLU A 5 -28.17 7.11 -23.07
N GLU A 6 -27.76 6.34 -24.10
CA GLU A 6 -27.12 5.05 -23.91
C GLU A 6 -25.74 5.22 -23.28
N LEU A 7 -24.92 6.15 -23.78
CA LEU A 7 -23.62 6.48 -23.21
C LEU A 7 -23.75 6.93 -21.74
N SER A 8 -24.72 7.78 -21.43
CA SER A 8 -25.00 8.24 -20.06
C SER A 8 -25.29 7.10 -19.10
N ARG A 9 -26.04 6.09 -19.56
CA ARG A 9 -26.37 4.89 -18.79
C ARG A 9 -25.13 4.03 -18.57
N GLU A 10 -24.33 3.80 -19.62
CA GLU A 10 -23.11 3.00 -19.54
C GLU A 10 -22.05 3.66 -18.64
N LEU A 11 -21.84 4.97 -18.73
CA LEU A 11 -20.98 5.72 -17.83
C LEU A 11 -21.41 5.54 -16.36
N SER A 12 -22.73 5.61 -16.09
CA SER A 12 -23.25 5.41 -14.73
C SER A 12 -23.01 4.01 -14.20
N ARG A 13 -23.21 2.97 -15.02
CA ARG A 13 -22.94 1.57 -14.67
C ARG A 13 -21.47 1.35 -14.28
N ARG A 14 -20.58 2.04 -14.95
CA ARG A 14 -19.12 1.97 -14.70
C ARG A 14 -18.63 2.89 -13.57
N GLY A 15 -19.57 3.53 -12.84
CA GLY A 15 -19.27 4.37 -11.68
C GLY A 15 -18.81 5.78 -12.02
N ILE A 16 -18.99 6.23 -13.25
CA ILE A 16 -18.71 7.61 -13.68
C ILE A 16 -20.00 8.43 -13.48
N GLY A 17 -19.97 9.37 -12.54
CA GLY A 17 -21.13 10.19 -12.19
C GLY A 17 -20.79 11.66 -11.99
N GLY A 18 -21.80 12.45 -11.60
CA GLY A 18 -21.67 13.87 -11.27
C GLY A 18 -21.16 14.74 -12.42
N THR A 19 -20.29 15.68 -12.10
CA THR A 19 -19.71 16.64 -13.04
C THR A 19 -18.88 16.00 -14.14
N THR A 20 -18.13 14.94 -13.81
CA THR A 20 -17.31 14.21 -14.79
C THR A 20 -18.15 13.59 -15.89
N ARG A 21 -19.25 12.91 -15.52
CA ARG A 21 -20.17 12.33 -16.51
C ARG A 21 -20.77 13.41 -17.41
N ARG A 22 -21.22 14.53 -16.83
CA ARG A 22 -21.81 15.64 -17.57
C ARG A 22 -20.81 16.18 -18.58
N ARG A 23 -19.59 16.47 -18.16
CA ARG A 23 -18.53 16.96 -19.05
C ARG A 23 -18.23 16.00 -20.20
N ILE A 24 -18.16 14.67 -19.95
CA ILE A 24 -17.94 13.69 -21.02
C ILE A 24 -19.10 13.69 -22.01
N LEU A 25 -20.34 13.76 -21.52
CA LEU A 25 -21.52 13.79 -22.39
C LEU A 25 -21.58 15.06 -23.23
N ASP A 26 -21.27 16.21 -22.66
CA ASP A 26 -21.24 17.50 -23.35
C ASP A 26 -20.16 17.48 -24.46
N GLU A 27 -18.98 16.95 -24.17
CA GLU A 27 -17.87 16.85 -25.13
C GLU A 27 -18.20 15.89 -26.30
N VAL A 28 -18.80 14.73 -25.99
CA VAL A 28 -19.22 13.77 -27.03
C VAL A 28 -20.38 14.31 -27.87
N ASP A 29 -21.37 15.00 -27.26
CA ASP A 29 -22.49 15.60 -27.97
C ASP A 29 -22.02 16.70 -28.92
N ASP A 30 -21.05 17.50 -28.52
CA ASP A 30 -20.45 18.55 -29.34
C ASP A 30 -19.71 17.98 -30.57
N HIS A 31 -18.97 16.88 -30.37
CA HIS A 31 -18.34 16.16 -31.47
C HIS A 31 -19.35 15.52 -32.43
N LEU A 32 -20.43 14.91 -31.91
CA LEU A 32 -21.47 14.30 -32.73
C LEU A 32 -22.22 15.35 -33.58
N ARG A 33 -22.34 16.60 -33.10
CA ARG A 33 -22.95 17.70 -33.88
C ARG A 33 -22.02 18.28 -34.93
N SER A 34 -20.72 18.25 -34.65
CA SER A 34 -19.72 18.85 -35.55
C SER A 34 -19.39 17.97 -36.75
N GLU A 35 -19.53 16.65 -36.65
CA GLU A 35 -19.14 15.67 -37.66
C GLU A 35 -20.25 14.65 -37.92
N PRO A 36 -20.82 14.59 -39.15
CA PRO A 36 -21.93 13.67 -39.47
C PRO A 36 -21.59 12.17 -39.25
N ASP A 37 -20.32 11.79 -39.49
CA ASP A 37 -19.86 10.39 -39.37
C ASP A 37 -19.21 10.09 -38.03
N ALA A 38 -19.30 11.00 -37.06
CA ALA A 38 -18.68 10.84 -35.74
C ALA A 38 -19.20 9.61 -35.01
N GLN A 39 -20.48 9.30 -35.13
CA GLN A 39 -21.10 8.15 -34.46
C GLN A 39 -20.48 6.81 -34.87
N GLU A 40 -20.18 6.63 -36.18
CA GLU A 40 -19.52 5.41 -36.67
C GLU A 40 -18.07 5.29 -36.13
N ARG A 41 -17.38 6.43 -36.08
CA ARG A 41 -15.99 6.49 -35.58
C ARG A 41 -15.88 6.29 -34.08
N PHE A 42 -16.83 6.76 -33.28
CA PHE A 42 -16.84 6.55 -31.85
C PHE A 42 -17.12 5.10 -31.48
N GLY A 43 -17.85 4.35 -32.31
CA GLY A 43 -18.22 2.98 -32.03
C GLY A 43 -19.32 2.85 -30.97
N ALA A 44 -19.39 1.70 -30.29
CA ALA A 44 -20.45 1.42 -29.34
C ALA A 44 -20.29 2.26 -28.04
N PRO A 45 -21.37 2.85 -27.49
CA PRO A 45 -21.34 3.62 -26.23
C PRO A 45 -20.71 2.87 -25.05
N ALA A 46 -20.92 1.55 -25.00
CA ALA A 46 -20.35 0.70 -23.98
C ALA A 46 -18.82 0.61 -24.05
N ALA A 47 -18.24 0.63 -25.26
CA ALA A 47 -16.80 0.61 -25.46
C ALA A 47 -16.16 1.91 -24.96
N ILE A 48 -16.72 3.05 -25.35
CA ILE A 48 -16.26 4.38 -24.92
C ILE A 48 -16.37 4.53 -23.41
N ALA A 49 -17.51 4.17 -22.82
CA ALA A 49 -17.69 4.22 -21.37
C ALA A 49 -16.67 3.34 -20.63
N ASN A 50 -16.27 2.22 -21.26
CA ASN A 50 -15.26 1.33 -20.72
C ASN A 50 -13.85 1.94 -20.73
N GLU A 51 -13.47 2.60 -21.82
CA GLU A 51 -12.19 3.30 -21.95
C GLU A 51 -12.07 4.43 -20.91
N PHE A 52 -13.09 5.28 -20.81
CA PHE A 52 -13.13 6.32 -19.76
C PHE A 52 -13.04 5.74 -18.35
N ALA A 53 -13.75 4.66 -18.07
CA ALA A 53 -13.70 4.02 -16.77
C ALA A 53 -12.32 3.43 -16.46
N ALA A 54 -11.64 2.89 -17.46
CA ALA A 54 -10.30 2.34 -17.32
C ALA A 54 -9.26 3.44 -17.08
N GLU A 55 -9.34 4.52 -17.82
CA GLU A 55 -8.43 5.67 -17.68
C GLU A 55 -8.61 6.36 -16.32
N LEU A 56 -9.85 6.77 -16.00
CA LEU A 56 -10.17 7.42 -14.73
C LEU A 56 -9.88 6.52 -13.54
N GLY A 57 -10.23 5.23 -13.64
CA GLY A 57 -9.95 4.23 -12.62
C GLY A 57 -8.46 4.02 -12.40
N SER A 58 -7.68 3.99 -13.47
CA SER A 58 -6.20 3.86 -13.40
C SER A 58 -5.57 5.10 -12.76
N HIS A 59 -5.98 6.29 -13.17
CA HIS A 59 -5.49 7.54 -12.60
C HIS A 59 -5.84 7.67 -11.11
N ALA A 60 -7.09 7.41 -10.75
CA ALA A 60 -7.55 7.47 -9.36
C ALA A 60 -6.85 6.44 -8.46
N SER A 61 -6.65 5.21 -8.95
CA SER A 61 -5.98 4.15 -8.20
C SER A 61 -4.49 4.44 -7.99
N ARG A 62 -3.80 4.98 -9.00
CA ARG A 62 -2.41 5.45 -8.85
C ARG A 62 -2.30 6.56 -7.82
N ARG A 63 -3.15 7.59 -7.92
CA ARG A 63 -3.17 8.69 -6.95
C ARG A 63 -3.42 8.18 -5.54
N ALA A 64 -4.34 7.24 -5.37
CA ALA A 64 -4.61 6.60 -4.08
C ALA A 64 -3.39 5.87 -3.52
N ALA A 65 -2.65 5.13 -4.35
CA ALA A 65 -1.42 4.45 -3.94
C ALA A 65 -0.32 5.45 -3.51
N PHE A 66 -0.14 6.55 -4.23
CA PHE A 66 0.81 7.60 -3.85
C PHE A 66 0.44 8.26 -2.51
N VAL A 67 -0.83 8.65 -2.34
CA VAL A 67 -1.32 9.27 -1.09
C VAL A 67 -1.18 8.29 0.08
N ALA A 68 -1.54 7.02 -0.12
CA ALA A 68 -1.39 5.98 0.89
C ALA A 68 0.08 5.79 1.30
N PHE A 69 0.99 5.72 0.33
CA PHE A 69 2.41 5.55 0.62
C PHE A 69 3.01 6.75 1.35
N ALA A 70 2.61 7.98 0.99
CA ALA A 70 3.03 9.18 1.70
C ALA A 70 2.52 9.19 3.16
N ALA A 71 1.24 8.83 3.38
CA ALA A 71 0.68 8.71 4.72
C ALA A 71 1.37 7.60 5.55
N LEU A 72 1.70 6.47 4.92
CA LEU A 72 2.49 5.39 5.55
C LEU A 72 3.91 5.85 5.90
N GLY A 73 4.52 6.71 5.09
CA GLY A 73 5.81 7.31 5.39
C GLY A 73 5.78 8.14 6.68
N VAL A 74 4.74 8.96 6.85
CA VAL A 74 4.51 9.73 8.09
C VAL A 74 4.27 8.78 9.28
N ALA A 75 3.40 7.79 9.13
CA ALA A 75 3.14 6.80 10.19
C ALA A 75 4.39 6.00 10.56
N GLY A 76 5.20 5.62 9.56
CA GLY A 76 6.48 4.96 9.77
C GLY A 76 7.50 5.83 10.54
N ALA A 77 7.54 7.14 10.25
CA ALA A 77 8.38 8.08 10.98
C ALA A 77 7.93 8.22 12.45
N VAL A 78 6.61 8.29 12.70
CA VAL A 78 6.05 8.31 14.07
C VAL A 78 6.41 7.02 14.81
N TYR A 79 6.23 5.88 14.17
CA TYR A 79 6.59 4.58 14.71
C TYR A 79 8.08 4.51 15.09
N ALA A 80 8.97 4.85 14.14
CA ALA A 80 10.40 4.85 14.37
C ALA A 80 10.82 5.82 15.49
N ALA A 81 10.27 7.04 15.51
CA ALA A 81 10.53 8.02 16.54
C ALA A 81 10.12 7.55 17.94
N ALA A 82 8.97 6.87 18.06
CA ALA A 82 8.51 6.32 19.32
C ALA A 82 9.47 5.23 19.85
N PHE A 83 9.96 4.34 18.98
CA PHE A 83 10.91 3.30 19.38
C PHE A 83 12.30 3.84 19.69
N VAL A 84 12.82 4.77 18.91
CA VAL A 84 14.13 5.39 19.17
C VAL A 84 14.10 6.18 20.48
N SER A 85 13.03 6.95 20.74
CA SER A 85 12.91 7.72 21.98
C SER A 85 12.72 6.85 23.21
N GLN A 86 12.12 5.66 23.08
CA GLN A 86 12.00 4.68 24.17
C GLN A 86 13.36 4.11 24.59
N ALA A 87 14.28 3.92 23.66
CA ALA A 87 15.63 3.45 23.98
C ALA A 87 16.39 4.38 24.96
N PHE A 88 16.01 5.66 24.99
CA PHE A 88 16.55 6.65 25.92
C PHE A 88 15.71 6.83 27.21
N ALA A 89 14.55 6.18 27.30
CA ALA A 89 13.57 6.38 28.38
C ALA A 89 13.55 5.22 29.39
N ASN A 90 14.63 4.53 29.62
CA ASN A 90 14.73 3.33 30.48
C ASN A 90 13.58 2.31 30.20
N PRO A 91 13.83 1.25 29.46
CA PRO A 91 12.80 0.26 29.17
C PRO A 91 12.27 -0.31 30.49
N PRO A 92 10.95 -0.59 30.57
CA PRO A 92 10.37 -1.18 31.76
C PRO A 92 11.07 -2.50 32.08
N SER A 93 11.60 -2.62 33.28
CA SER A 93 12.36 -3.77 33.72
C SER A 93 11.50 -5.01 34.00
N GLU A 94 10.17 -4.90 33.97
CA GLU A 94 9.31 -5.99 34.41
C GLU A 94 8.01 -6.13 33.61
N THR A 95 7.77 -7.42 33.34
CA THR A 95 6.51 -8.09 33.06
C THR A 95 5.68 -7.57 31.93
N LEU A 96 5.70 -8.36 30.89
CA LEU A 96 4.62 -8.45 29.93
C LEU A 96 3.29 -8.46 30.68
N ALA A 97 2.59 -7.38 30.60
CA ALA A 97 1.20 -7.33 30.95
C ALA A 97 0.42 -8.43 30.21
N PRO A 98 -0.74 -8.82 30.69
CA PRO A 98 -1.51 -9.95 30.17
C PRO A 98 -1.85 -9.79 28.67
N ALA A 99 -2.61 -10.67 28.11
CA ALA A 99 -2.90 -10.89 26.70
C ALA A 99 -2.96 -9.61 25.78
N LEU A 100 -3.41 -8.47 26.29
CA LEU A 100 -3.51 -7.22 25.52
C LEU A 100 -2.13 -6.66 25.11
N GLY A 101 -1.17 -6.66 26.03
CA GLY A 101 0.19 -6.22 25.78
C GLY A 101 0.91 -7.13 24.77
N ALA A 102 0.69 -8.45 24.88
CA ALA A 102 1.24 -9.42 23.93
C ALA A 102 0.67 -9.23 22.51
N VAL A 103 -0.63 -8.98 22.38
CA VAL A 103 -1.27 -8.69 21.09
C VAL A 103 -0.77 -7.36 20.51
N ALA A 104 -0.62 -6.33 21.32
CA ALA A 104 -0.09 -5.04 20.89
C ALA A 104 1.35 -5.20 20.39
N LEU A 105 2.22 -5.88 21.12
CA LEU A 105 3.61 -6.17 20.73
C LEU A 105 3.70 -6.98 19.43
N ALA A 106 2.94 -8.05 19.30
CA ALA A 106 2.89 -8.85 18.08
C ALA A 106 2.42 -7.99 16.88
N SER A 107 1.43 -7.14 17.10
CA SER A 107 0.93 -6.21 16.08
C SER A 107 1.97 -5.16 15.69
N LEU A 108 2.75 -4.65 16.66
CA LEU A 108 3.84 -3.70 16.41
C LEU A 108 4.99 -4.30 15.60
N VAL A 109 5.17 -5.62 15.65
CA VAL A 109 6.18 -6.30 14.83
C VAL A 109 5.65 -6.61 13.43
N VAL A 110 4.45 -7.14 13.33
CA VAL A 110 3.92 -7.67 12.06
C VAL A 110 3.26 -6.59 11.19
N ALA A 111 2.42 -5.72 11.79
CA ALA A 111 1.62 -4.78 11.02
C ALA A 111 2.46 -3.75 10.25
N PRO A 112 3.52 -3.13 10.77
CA PRO A 112 4.34 -2.18 10.00
C PRO A 112 5.05 -2.86 8.83
N GLN A 113 5.46 -4.13 8.95
CA GLN A 113 6.08 -4.87 7.85
C GLN A 113 5.07 -5.12 6.72
N VAL A 114 3.85 -5.54 7.07
CA VAL A 114 2.75 -5.71 6.09
C VAL A 114 2.41 -4.38 5.43
N ALA A 115 2.31 -3.29 6.20
CA ALA A 115 2.03 -1.96 5.69
C ALA A 115 3.09 -1.49 4.69
N PHE A 116 4.37 -1.66 5.04
CA PHE A 116 5.49 -1.27 4.20
C PHE A 116 5.54 -2.09 2.91
N VAL A 117 5.51 -3.42 3.00
CA VAL A 117 5.61 -4.30 1.84
C VAL A 117 4.42 -4.10 0.90
N ALA A 118 3.20 -4.11 1.41
CA ALA A 118 2.01 -3.89 0.58
C ALA A 118 2.00 -2.48 -0.05
N GLY A 119 2.40 -1.45 0.71
CA GLY A 119 2.50 -0.07 0.25
C GLY A 119 3.57 0.10 -0.83
N ALA A 120 4.76 -0.45 -0.63
CA ALA A 120 5.86 -0.41 -1.60
C ALA A 120 5.48 -1.13 -2.91
N LEU A 121 4.87 -2.32 -2.83
CA LEU A 121 4.40 -3.05 -4.02
C LEU A 121 3.29 -2.29 -4.76
N ALA A 122 2.39 -1.62 -4.04
CA ALA A 122 1.37 -0.76 -4.66
C ALA A 122 2.01 0.44 -5.36
N LEU A 123 2.98 1.10 -4.72
CA LEU A 123 3.71 2.23 -5.28
C LEU A 123 4.51 1.84 -6.54
N VAL A 124 5.27 0.75 -6.49
CA VAL A 124 6.05 0.25 -7.63
C VAL A 124 5.15 -0.04 -8.83
N ARG A 125 4.02 -0.72 -8.62
CA ARG A 125 3.04 -0.96 -9.68
C ARG A 125 2.46 0.33 -10.24
N ALA A 126 2.10 1.29 -9.38
CA ALA A 126 1.59 2.60 -9.79
C ALA A 126 2.60 3.39 -10.64
N LEU A 127 3.90 3.33 -10.30
CA LEU A 127 4.98 3.97 -11.04
C LEU A 127 5.22 3.32 -12.40
N ARG A 128 5.31 1.98 -12.45
CA ARG A 128 5.60 1.24 -13.70
C ARG A 128 4.50 1.34 -14.75
N ARG A 129 3.25 1.44 -14.30
CA ARG A 129 2.09 1.59 -15.18
C ARG A 129 1.72 3.07 -15.42
N ARG A 130 2.67 3.98 -15.20
CA ARG A 130 2.43 5.42 -15.43
C ARG A 130 2.14 5.68 -16.91
N GLY A 131 1.05 6.43 -17.17
CA GLY A 131 0.64 6.80 -18.54
C GLY A 131 -0.12 5.73 -19.33
N ARG A 132 -0.45 4.57 -18.75
CA ARG A 132 -1.22 3.51 -19.41
C ARG A 132 -2.49 3.18 -18.63
N ALA A 133 -3.58 2.88 -19.34
CA ALA A 133 -4.77 2.29 -18.74
C ALA A 133 -4.43 0.88 -18.23
N MET A 134 -4.91 0.55 -17.03
CA MET A 134 -4.65 -0.75 -16.41
C MET A 134 -5.82 -1.69 -16.66
N PRO A 135 -5.58 -2.98 -16.98
CA PRO A 135 -6.60 -4.01 -16.97
C PRO A 135 -7.32 -4.12 -15.63
N THR A 136 -8.55 -4.60 -15.62
CA THR A 136 -9.39 -4.73 -14.43
C THR A 136 -8.71 -5.54 -13.32
N ALA A 137 -8.02 -6.62 -13.70
CA ALA A 137 -7.29 -7.48 -12.76
C ALA A 137 -6.14 -6.73 -12.08
N GLU A 138 -5.36 -5.92 -12.83
CA GLU A 138 -4.28 -5.09 -12.27
C GLU A 138 -4.81 -4.02 -11.32
N LEU A 139 -5.92 -3.35 -11.68
CA LEU A 139 -6.56 -2.36 -10.81
C LEU A 139 -7.04 -2.99 -9.50
N THR A 140 -7.57 -4.20 -9.56
CA THR A 140 -8.01 -4.93 -8.36
C THR A 140 -6.85 -5.24 -7.43
N VAL A 141 -5.73 -5.72 -7.97
CA VAL A 141 -4.52 -6.00 -7.18
C VAL A 141 -3.95 -4.71 -6.57
N LEU A 142 -3.85 -3.63 -7.36
CA LEU A 142 -3.36 -2.34 -6.88
C LEU A 142 -4.21 -1.81 -5.72
N ARG A 143 -5.53 -1.82 -5.88
CA ARG A 143 -6.49 -1.37 -4.86
C ARG A 143 -6.43 -2.23 -3.60
N ARG A 144 -6.38 -3.55 -3.75
CA ARG A 144 -6.26 -4.48 -2.62
C ARG A 144 -4.97 -4.22 -1.83
N ARG A 145 -3.84 -4.09 -2.51
CA ARG A 145 -2.55 -3.79 -1.85
C ARG A 145 -2.59 -2.44 -1.12
N THR A 146 -3.16 -1.40 -1.74
CA THR A 146 -3.33 -0.09 -1.12
C THR A 146 -4.19 -0.16 0.14
N LEU A 147 -5.31 -0.87 0.09
CA LEU A 147 -6.19 -1.03 1.26
C LEU A 147 -5.55 -1.87 2.37
N VAL A 148 -4.87 -2.96 2.04
CA VAL A 148 -4.12 -3.77 3.01
C VAL A 148 -3.02 -2.93 3.68
N ALA A 149 -2.29 -2.14 2.91
CA ALA A 149 -1.24 -1.27 3.44
C ALA A 149 -1.81 -0.23 4.42
N LEU A 150 -2.92 0.43 4.06
CA LEU A 150 -3.59 1.41 4.93
C LEU A 150 -4.16 0.75 6.20
N ALA A 151 -4.82 -0.40 6.07
CA ALA A 151 -5.38 -1.13 7.22
C ALA A 151 -4.26 -1.58 8.18
N ALA A 152 -3.17 -2.10 7.66
CA ALA A 152 -2.01 -2.49 8.47
C ALA A 152 -1.32 -1.27 9.12
N GLY A 153 -1.25 -0.13 8.40
CA GLY A 153 -0.76 1.13 8.97
C GLY A 153 -1.63 1.63 10.13
N VAL A 154 -2.96 1.61 9.98
CA VAL A 154 -3.88 1.94 11.07
C VAL A 154 -3.72 0.99 12.24
N ALA A 155 -3.62 -0.33 11.99
CA ALA A 155 -3.38 -1.31 13.04
C ALA A 155 -2.06 -1.06 13.79
N THR A 156 -1.00 -0.62 13.08
CA THR A 156 0.27 -0.20 13.69
C THR A 156 0.08 0.98 14.63
N MET A 157 -0.66 2.01 14.22
CA MET A 157 -0.89 3.20 15.06
C MET A 157 -1.77 2.89 16.28
N VAL A 158 -2.78 2.05 16.11
CA VAL A 158 -3.61 1.56 17.23
C VAL A 158 -2.78 0.74 18.20
N ALA A 159 -1.95 -0.19 17.70
CA ALA A 159 -1.08 -1.01 18.52
C ALA A 159 -0.04 -0.14 19.27
N LEU A 160 0.50 0.90 18.64
CA LEU A 160 1.42 1.84 19.27
C LEU A 160 0.73 2.64 20.40
N ALA A 161 -0.50 3.07 20.18
CA ALA A 161 -1.29 3.74 21.21
C ALA A 161 -1.63 2.82 22.39
N LEU A 162 -2.02 1.57 22.10
CA LEU A 162 -2.26 0.56 23.14
C LEU A 162 -1.00 0.22 23.93
N TYR A 163 0.13 0.09 23.25
CA TYR A 163 1.42 -0.11 23.90
C TYR A 163 1.76 1.07 24.82
N ALA A 164 1.64 2.30 24.34
CA ALA A 164 1.89 3.49 25.15
C ALA A 164 0.94 3.57 26.38
N TYR A 165 -0.30 3.12 26.24
CA TYR A 165 -1.26 3.05 27.35
C TYR A 165 -0.84 2.02 28.39
N GLU A 166 -0.55 0.80 27.99
CA GLU A 166 -0.22 -0.30 28.87
C GLU A 166 1.05 -0.02 29.68
N PHE A 167 2.04 0.59 29.05
CA PHE A 167 3.32 0.91 29.69
C PHE A 167 3.42 2.33 30.23
N ALA A 168 2.32 3.11 30.21
CA ALA A 168 2.30 4.49 30.70
C ALA A 168 2.86 4.66 32.14
N PRO A 169 2.59 3.76 33.11
CA PRO A 169 3.12 3.90 34.46
C PRO A 169 4.65 3.78 34.57
N SER A 170 5.28 3.08 33.62
CA SER A 170 6.73 2.80 33.60
C SER A 170 7.51 3.71 32.66
N LEU A 171 6.82 4.52 31.84
CA LEU A 171 7.42 5.42 30.85
C LEU A 171 7.29 6.87 31.26
N ALA A 172 8.18 7.72 30.74
CA ALA A 172 8.10 9.16 31.01
C ALA A 172 6.78 9.74 30.48
N GLY A 173 6.08 10.56 31.29
CA GLY A 173 4.76 11.10 30.93
C GLY A 173 4.74 11.93 29.64
N TRP A 174 5.83 12.64 29.34
CA TRP A 174 5.97 13.34 28.05
C TRP A 174 5.98 12.39 26.87
N TRP A 175 6.63 11.22 27.00
CA TRP A 175 6.73 10.23 25.94
C TRP A 175 5.37 9.60 25.62
N THR A 176 4.62 9.20 26.67
CA THR A 176 3.28 8.65 26.49
C THR A 176 2.35 9.64 25.83
N THR A 177 2.34 10.89 26.28
CA THR A 177 1.50 11.95 25.67
C THR A 177 1.88 12.22 24.22
N ALA A 178 3.17 12.35 23.92
CA ALA A 178 3.65 12.58 22.56
C ALA A 178 3.34 11.40 21.63
N THR A 179 3.52 10.16 22.12
CA THR A 179 3.21 8.95 21.36
C THR A 179 1.72 8.85 21.08
N TYR A 180 0.85 9.11 22.06
CA TYR A 180 -0.59 9.16 21.86
C TYR A 180 -1.01 10.18 20.82
N ALA A 181 -0.55 11.42 20.96
CA ALA A 181 -0.91 12.51 20.07
C ALA A 181 -0.45 12.21 18.63
N SER A 182 0.80 11.78 18.46
CA SER A 182 1.36 11.49 17.15
C SER A 182 0.77 10.23 16.50
N ALA A 183 0.53 9.16 17.26
CA ALA A 183 -0.12 7.95 16.75
C ALA A 183 -1.57 8.22 16.34
N THR A 184 -2.30 9.02 17.12
CA THR A 184 -3.67 9.45 16.78
C THR A 184 -3.68 10.28 15.50
N ALA A 185 -2.81 11.30 15.41
CA ALA A 185 -2.70 12.15 14.23
C ALA A 185 -2.32 11.34 12.97
N ALA A 186 -1.34 10.43 13.07
CA ALA A 186 -0.94 9.56 11.97
C ALA A 186 -2.05 8.56 11.60
N GLY A 187 -2.76 8.01 12.58
CA GLY A 187 -3.92 7.14 12.36
C GLY A 187 -5.04 7.85 11.60
N LEU A 188 -5.38 9.09 11.99
CA LEU A 188 -6.35 9.93 11.28
C LEU A 188 -5.89 10.24 9.85
N LEU A 189 -4.60 10.51 9.64
CA LEU A 189 -4.03 10.71 8.31
C LEU A 189 -4.20 9.46 7.43
N LEU A 190 -3.94 8.27 7.96
CA LEU A 190 -4.14 7.00 7.23
C LEU A 190 -5.62 6.76 6.91
N VAL A 191 -6.53 7.05 7.83
CA VAL A 191 -7.97 6.96 7.60
C VAL A 191 -8.39 7.94 6.50
N THR A 192 -7.93 9.19 6.52
CA THR A 192 -8.23 10.15 5.46
C THR A 192 -7.61 9.75 4.11
N ALA A 193 -6.43 9.12 4.11
CA ALA A 193 -5.80 8.55 2.92
C ALA A 193 -6.59 7.38 2.32
N SER A 194 -7.52 6.76 3.06
CA SER A 194 -8.43 5.74 2.53
C SER A 194 -9.53 6.29 1.60
N VAL A 195 -9.85 7.59 1.72
CA VAL A 195 -10.88 8.24 0.90
C VAL A 195 -10.58 8.19 -0.60
N PRO A 196 -9.37 8.57 -1.08
CA PRO A 196 -9.03 8.39 -2.50
C PRO A 196 -9.06 6.93 -2.95
N ALA A 197 -8.68 5.98 -2.10
CA ALA A 197 -8.76 4.55 -2.40
C ALA A 197 -10.22 4.08 -2.56
N ALA A 198 -11.11 4.50 -1.67
CA ALA A 198 -12.54 4.22 -1.78
C ALA A 198 -13.19 4.88 -3.01
N ARG A 199 -12.77 6.10 -3.36
CA ARG A 199 -13.23 6.78 -4.59
C ARG A 199 -12.75 6.04 -5.84
N ALA A 200 -11.51 5.58 -5.86
CA ALA A 200 -10.97 4.81 -6.98
C ALA A 200 -11.72 3.48 -7.18
N ALA A 201 -12.22 2.86 -6.12
CA ALA A 201 -12.98 1.62 -6.18
C ALA A 201 -14.35 1.74 -6.87
N ARG A 202 -14.87 2.96 -7.04
CA ARG A 202 -16.14 3.22 -7.74
C ARG A 202 -16.07 2.94 -9.23
N PHE A 203 -14.90 3.14 -9.85
CA PHE A 203 -14.71 2.88 -11.27
C PHE A 203 -14.63 1.37 -11.53
N ARG A 204 -15.44 0.89 -12.47
CA ARG A 204 -15.60 -0.53 -12.82
C ARG A 204 -15.34 -0.76 -14.30
N PRO A 205 -14.08 -0.65 -14.77
CA PRO A 205 -13.76 -0.99 -16.15
C PRO A 205 -13.86 -2.50 -16.37
N GLU A 206 -14.12 -2.90 -17.61
CA GLU A 206 -14.17 -4.30 -18.04
C GLU A 206 -13.09 -4.54 -19.10
N LEU A 207 -11.86 -4.12 -18.81
CA LEU A 207 -10.72 -4.39 -19.66
C LEU A 207 -10.18 -5.78 -19.39
N ALA A 208 -10.16 -6.61 -20.43
CA ALA A 208 -9.50 -7.92 -20.38
C ALA A 208 -7.99 -7.74 -20.17
N GLY A 209 -7.42 -8.62 -19.37
CA GLY A 209 -5.99 -8.67 -19.11
C GLY A 209 -5.68 -9.44 -17.84
N SER A 210 -4.49 -10.02 -17.76
CA SER A 210 -4.01 -10.69 -16.55
C SER A 210 -3.46 -9.66 -15.56
N ALA A 211 -3.64 -9.89 -14.26
CA ALA A 211 -2.84 -9.23 -13.25
C ALA A 211 -1.42 -9.81 -13.36
N GLY A 212 -0.46 -9.02 -13.80
CA GLY A 212 0.94 -9.43 -13.75
C GLY A 212 1.34 -9.88 -12.34
N ASP A 213 2.28 -10.81 -12.23
CA ASP A 213 2.80 -11.31 -10.96
C ASP A 213 3.59 -10.21 -10.19
N VAL A 214 3.87 -10.47 -8.92
CA VAL A 214 4.72 -9.60 -8.08
C VAL A 214 6.12 -9.44 -8.71
N PHE A 215 6.63 -10.49 -9.34
CA PHE A 215 7.91 -10.48 -10.03
C PHE A 215 7.91 -9.56 -11.27
N ASP A 216 6.79 -9.49 -11.98
CA ASP A 216 6.60 -8.51 -13.08
C ASP A 216 6.65 -7.08 -12.56
N ASP A 217 6.11 -6.82 -11.36
CA ASP A 217 6.15 -5.50 -10.73
C ASP A 217 7.58 -5.09 -10.34
N LEU A 218 8.36 -6.03 -9.86
CA LEU A 218 9.75 -5.77 -9.45
C LEU A 218 10.72 -5.73 -10.63
N GLY A 219 10.27 -6.10 -11.85
CA GLY A 219 11.11 -6.17 -13.06
C GLY A 219 12.18 -7.24 -12.99
N VAL A 220 11.98 -8.16 -12.09
CA VAL A 220 12.78 -9.35 -12.02
C VAL A 220 12.27 -10.23 -13.16
N THR A 221 12.89 -10.08 -14.34
CA THR A 221 12.70 -11.05 -15.41
C THR A 221 13.00 -12.42 -14.80
N SER A 222 12.20 -13.41 -15.14
CA SER A 222 12.12 -14.77 -14.59
C SER A 222 13.45 -15.54 -14.47
N GLY A 223 14.59 -14.89 -14.63
CA GLY A 223 15.93 -15.48 -14.58
C GLY A 223 16.53 -15.60 -13.17
N ASP A 224 16.18 -14.72 -12.22
CA ASP A 224 16.96 -14.69 -10.98
C ASP A 224 16.18 -14.21 -9.74
N PRO A 225 15.16 -14.96 -9.26
CA PRO A 225 14.47 -14.62 -8.02
C PRO A 225 15.41 -14.63 -6.80
N TRP A 226 16.54 -15.33 -6.90
CA TRP A 226 17.56 -15.39 -5.86
C TRP A 226 18.34 -14.09 -5.68
N ARG A 227 18.54 -13.28 -6.72
CA ARG A 227 19.18 -11.96 -6.58
C ARG A 227 18.33 -11.02 -5.72
N LEU A 228 17.01 -11.04 -5.91
CA LEU A 228 16.11 -10.26 -5.07
C LEU A 228 16.12 -10.78 -3.63
N ALA A 229 16.05 -12.11 -3.44
CA ALA A 229 16.13 -12.73 -2.12
C ALA A 229 17.42 -12.35 -1.39
N CYS A 230 18.57 -12.42 -2.08
CA CYS A 230 19.84 -12.00 -1.54
C CYS A 230 19.89 -10.50 -1.21
N ALA A 231 19.37 -9.63 -2.10
CA ALA A 231 19.32 -8.19 -1.85
C ALA A 231 18.47 -7.84 -0.62
N VAL A 232 17.31 -8.47 -0.47
CA VAL A 232 16.42 -8.28 0.70
C VAL A 232 17.10 -8.80 1.97
N ALA A 233 17.68 -9.99 1.94
CA ALA A 233 18.38 -10.58 3.08
C ALA A 233 19.56 -9.71 3.54
N LEU A 234 20.36 -9.20 2.60
CA LEU A 234 21.45 -8.27 2.91
C LEU A 234 20.95 -6.95 3.50
N ALA A 235 19.86 -6.39 2.97
CA ALA A 235 19.26 -5.16 3.49
C ALA A 235 18.75 -5.35 4.92
N VAL A 236 18.09 -6.47 5.22
CA VAL A 236 17.61 -6.82 6.57
C VAL A 236 18.79 -7.01 7.51
N GLY A 237 19.79 -7.80 7.12
CA GLY A 237 20.97 -8.03 7.94
C GLY A 237 21.75 -6.74 8.25
N ALA A 238 21.91 -5.86 7.25
CA ALA A 238 22.56 -4.56 7.43
C ALA A 238 21.76 -3.64 8.37
N ALA A 239 20.44 -3.62 8.27
CA ALA A 239 19.56 -2.84 9.14
C ALA A 239 19.68 -3.30 10.60
N VAL A 240 19.67 -4.60 10.84
CA VAL A 240 19.84 -5.17 12.19
C VAL A 240 21.24 -4.87 12.75
N TRP A 241 22.28 -4.98 11.92
CA TRP A 241 23.65 -4.62 12.32
C TRP A 241 23.77 -3.15 12.68
N LEU A 242 23.21 -2.26 11.87
CA LEU A 242 23.22 -0.81 12.15
C LEU A 242 22.51 -0.48 13.46
N THR A 243 21.39 -1.16 13.78
CA THR A 243 20.74 -0.98 15.09
C THR A 243 21.62 -1.46 16.25
N GLY A 244 22.37 -2.54 16.08
CA GLY A 244 23.36 -3.00 17.06
C GLY A 244 24.48 -1.98 17.29
N ILE A 245 25.00 -1.36 16.23
CA ILE A 245 26.01 -0.28 16.33
C ILE A 245 25.44 0.90 17.15
N VAL A 246 24.22 1.34 16.85
CA VAL A 246 23.56 2.46 17.56
C VAL A 246 23.35 2.13 19.03
N GLN A 247 23.10 0.87 19.38
CA GLN A 247 22.93 0.39 20.75
C GLN A 247 24.25 0.15 21.50
N GLY A 248 25.39 0.32 20.84
CA GLY A 248 26.72 0.14 21.45
C GLY A 248 27.23 -1.29 21.45
N ASP A 249 26.53 -2.22 20.83
CA ASP A 249 26.90 -3.65 20.73
C ASP A 249 26.99 -4.11 19.26
N ALA A 250 28.03 -3.62 18.58
CA ALA A 250 28.23 -3.86 17.15
C ALA A 250 28.45 -5.35 16.82
N LEU A 251 29.04 -6.14 17.71
CA LEU A 251 29.30 -7.56 17.49
C LEU A 251 28.01 -8.39 17.61
N ASP A 252 27.22 -8.15 18.65
CA ASP A 252 25.92 -8.82 18.81
C ASP A 252 24.97 -8.44 17.65
N GLY A 253 24.95 -7.15 17.28
CA GLY A 253 24.21 -6.67 16.11
C GLY A 253 24.63 -7.36 14.80
N LEU A 254 25.93 -7.62 14.61
CA LEU A 254 26.43 -8.33 13.43
C LEU A 254 25.97 -9.79 13.43
N VAL A 255 26.09 -10.49 14.56
CA VAL A 255 25.64 -11.90 14.68
C VAL A 255 24.13 -12.01 14.42
N ARG A 256 23.32 -11.15 15.04
CA ARG A 256 21.88 -11.09 14.80
C ARG A 256 21.55 -10.76 13.35
N GLY A 257 22.24 -9.81 12.77
CA GLY A 257 22.06 -9.43 11.35
C GLY A 257 22.33 -10.58 10.38
N ILE A 258 23.38 -11.39 10.64
CA ILE A 258 23.68 -12.60 9.87
C ILE A 258 22.58 -13.64 10.03
N LEU A 259 22.09 -13.88 11.24
CA LEU A 259 21.03 -14.84 11.51
C LEU A 259 19.71 -14.43 10.84
N GLU A 260 19.35 -13.15 10.90
CA GLU A 260 18.14 -12.62 10.23
C GLU A 260 18.26 -12.70 8.70
N ALA A 261 19.40 -12.38 8.14
CA ALA A 261 19.65 -12.55 6.71
C ALA A 261 19.51 -14.01 6.28
N ALA A 262 20.07 -14.94 7.05
CA ALA A 262 19.97 -16.38 6.81
C ALA A 262 18.51 -16.87 6.92
N ALA A 263 17.76 -16.40 7.94
CA ALA A 263 16.34 -16.71 8.11
C ALA A 263 15.50 -16.19 6.94
N CYS A 264 15.76 -14.97 6.44
CA CYS A 264 15.14 -14.43 5.24
C CYS A 264 15.41 -15.32 4.02
N LEU A 265 16.64 -15.73 3.77
CA LEU A 265 16.98 -16.61 2.64
C LEU A 265 16.32 -17.98 2.76
N ALA A 266 16.27 -18.55 3.95
CA ALA A 266 15.57 -19.82 4.21
C ALA A 266 14.07 -19.69 3.97
N GLY A 267 13.45 -18.59 4.42
CA GLY A 267 12.04 -18.27 4.16
C GLY A 267 11.73 -18.12 2.66
N PHE A 268 12.57 -17.41 1.91
CA PHE A 268 12.46 -17.31 0.46
C PHE A 268 12.63 -18.66 -0.23
N GLY A 269 13.56 -19.49 0.23
CA GLY A 269 13.77 -20.84 -0.29
C GLY A 269 12.57 -21.76 -0.04
N ALA A 270 11.97 -21.70 1.15
CA ALA A 270 10.76 -22.43 1.49
C ALA A 270 9.56 -21.96 0.65
N LEU A 271 9.37 -20.64 0.51
CA LEU A 271 8.32 -20.04 -0.30
C LEU A 271 8.49 -20.41 -1.79
N GLY A 272 9.71 -20.35 -2.30
CA GLY A 272 10.03 -20.74 -3.67
C GLY A 272 9.70 -22.22 -3.95
N ARG A 273 9.99 -23.10 -2.98
CA ARG A 273 9.60 -24.52 -3.06
C ARG A 273 8.08 -24.70 -3.02
N TYR A 274 7.39 -23.98 -2.13
CA TYR A 274 5.92 -24.04 -2.01
C TYR A 274 5.22 -23.55 -3.28
N LEU A 275 5.72 -22.48 -3.89
CA LEU A 275 5.17 -21.90 -5.13
C LEU A 275 5.61 -22.65 -6.40
N GLY A 276 6.36 -23.74 -6.29
CA GLY A 276 6.81 -24.51 -7.43
C GLY A 276 7.84 -23.80 -8.32
N LEU A 277 8.49 -22.76 -7.83
CA LEU A 277 9.54 -22.00 -8.52
C LEU A 277 10.84 -22.84 -8.65
N ARG A 278 10.69 -24.14 -8.91
CA ARG A 278 11.84 -24.98 -9.27
C ARG A 278 12.21 -24.70 -10.72
N ARG A 279 13.30 -24.02 -10.93
CA ARG A 279 14.20 -24.24 -12.04
C ARG A 279 15.59 -24.50 -11.53
#